data_fb7975c5ad165e67b2d053f59830655c
#
_entry.id   fb7975c5ad165e67b2d053f59830655c
#
_cell.length_a   1.000
_cell.length_b   1.000
_cell.length_c   1.000
_cell.angle_alpha   90.00
_cell.angle_beta   90.00
_cell.angle_gamma   90.00
#
_symmetry.space_group_name_H-M   'P 1'
#
loop_
_entity.id
_entity.type
_entity.pdbx_description
1 polymer ?
#
loop_
_entity_poly.entity_id
_entity_poly.type
_entity_poly.pdbx_seq_one_letter_code
_entity_poly.pdbx_strand_id
1 'polypeptide(L)'
;EHYDYNPEKSKEIMESVGCTMGEDGFYYRDGEKIGFVISVGAGDQVRLDIAQAAAQQLKEVGIDCTVEVPTEVDWGGQMAYLIGWGSPFDADDHTYKVFGTDKGANYSSYSNALVDQYLIEARESADPAVRAEAYDKFQEELAKDPAFTFICYIDANYVANSSIQGISADTVMGHHGVGIFWNVADWTIGN
;
A
#
# COMPACT_ATOMS: atom_id res chain seq x y z
N GLU A 1 14.79 -4.10 -5.70
CA GLU A 1 14.83 -5.45 -5.08
C GLU A 1 13.46 -6.08 -5.14
N HIS A 2 13.40 -7.40 -5.22
CA HIS A 2 12.17 -8.17 -5.22
C HIS A 2 12.16 -9.07 -3.98
N TYR A 3 11.07 -9.05 -3.22
CA TYR A 3 10.91 -9.85 -2.01
C TYR A 3 9.96 -11.02 -2.31
N ASP A 4 10.51 -12.21 -2.45
CA ASP A 4 9.72 -13.43 -2.62
C ASP A 4 9.13 -13.93 -1.29
N TYR A 5 8.00 -14.62 -1.37
CA TYR A 5 7.45 -15.33 -0.21
C TYR A 5 8.43 -16.40 0.28
N ASN A 6 9.04 -16.16 1.43
CA ASN A 6 10.06 -17.04 1.99
C ASN A 6 10.00 -17.06 3.53
N PRO A 7 9.14 -17.91 4.13
CA PRO A 7 8.98 -18.03 5.58
C PRO A 7 10.29 -18.39 6.31
N GLU A 8 11.11 -19.23 5.72
CA GLU A 8 12.38 -19.62 6.35
C GLU A 8 13.36 -18.45 6.39
N LYS A 9 13.42 -17.65 5.33
CA LYS A 9 14.21 -16.42 5.32
C LYS A 9 13.74 -15.41 6.36
N SER A 10 12.43 -15.31 6.58
CA SER A 10 11.86 -14.45 7.63
C SER A 10 12.36 -14.88 9.02
N LYS A 11 12.37 -16.18 9.31
CA LYS A 11 12.90 -16.72 10.58
C LYS A 11 14.40 -16.46 10.73
N GLU A 12 15.19 -16.70 9.68
CA GLU A 12 16.64 -16.39 9.69
C GLU A 12 16.90 -14.91 10.00
N ILE A 13 16.11 -14.00 9.42
CA ILE A 13 16.23 -12.57 9.68
C ILE A 13 15.91 -12.27 11.16
N MET A 14 14.81 -12.80 11.69
CA MET A 14 14.45 -12.63 13.09
C MET A 14 15.58 -13.08 14.03
N GLU A 15 16.14 -14.24 13.79
CA GLU A 15 17.27 -14.77 14.57
C GLU A 15 18.54 -13.91 14.42
N SER A 16 18.83 -13.43 13.20
CA SER A 16 20.00 -12.60 12.92
C SER A 16 19.99 -11.25 13.66
N VAL A 17 18.82 -10.73 13.99
CA VAL A 17 18.66 -9.50 14.78
C VAL A 17 18.50 -9.76 16.28
N GLY A 18 18.76 -10.99 16.73
CA GLY A 18 18.78 -11.36 18.15
C GLY A 18 17.43 -11.77 18.75
N CYS A 19 16.44 -12.06 17.90
CA CYS A 19 15.21 -12.65 18.40
C CYS A 19 15.37 -14.14 18.68
N THR A 20 14.69 -14.65 19.69
CA THR A 20 14.67 -16.06 20.07
C THR A 20 13.26 -16.61 20.09
N MET A 21 13.08 -17.84 19.61
CA MET A 21 11.78 -18.52 19.61
C MET A 21 11.39 -18.95 21.03
N GLY A 22 10.23 -18.54 21.49
CA GLY A 22 9.64 -18.98 22.75
C GLY A 22 8.93 -20.33 22.66
N GLU A 23 8.59 -20.91 23.82
CA GLU A 23 7.86 -22.18 23.90
C GLU A 23 6.42 -22.09 23.34
N ASP A 24 5.88 -20.88 23.27
CA ASP A 24 4.56 -20.59 22.69
C ASP A 24 4.57 -20.41 21.16
N GLY A 25 5.76 -20.57 20.53
CA GLY A 25 5.93 -20.50 19.08
C GLY A 25 6.04 -19.07 18.52
N PHE A 26 6.24 -18.07 19.38
CA PHE A 26 6.49 -16.70 18.96
C PHE A 26 7.91 -16.24 19.28
N TYR A 27 8.41 -15.29 18.50
CA TYR A 27 9.71 -14.67 18.74
C TYR A 27 9.65 -13.65 19.88
N TYR A 28 10.76 -13.59 20.63
CA TYR A 28 11.01 -12.65 21.70
C TYR A 28 12.34 -11.94 21.48
N ARG A 29 12.43 -10.68 21.89
CA ARG A 29 13.67 -9.91 21.96
C ARG A 29 13.67 -9.13 23.27
N ASP A 30 14.78 -9.19 24.02
CA ASP A 30 14.93 -8.53 25.31
C ASP A 30 13.81 -8.85 26.32
N GLY A 31 13.22 -10.05 26.22
CA GLY A 31 12.10 -10.51 27.06
C GLY A 31 10.70 -10.09 26.58
N GLU A 32 10.62 -9.28 25.55
CA GLU A 32 9.36 -8.83 24.98
C GLU A 32 8.97 -9.66 23.76
N LYS A 33 7.70 -10.06 23.69
CA LYS A 33 7.16 -10.79 22.54
C LYS A 33 7.12 -9.89 21.30
N ILE A 34 7.62 -10.40 20.19
CA ILE A 34 7.54 -9.70 18.89
C ILE A 34 6.13 -9.84 18.35
N GLY A 35 5.46 -8.71 18.22
CA GLY A 35 4.10 -8.67 17.69
C GLY A 35 3.61 -7.25 17.47
N PHE A 36 2.53 -7.13 16.73
CA PHE A 36 1.87 -5.85 16.48
C PHE A 36 0.41 -6.04 16.04
N VAL A 37 -0.32 -4.93 16.01
CA VAL A 37 -1.70 -4.88 15.57
C VAL A 37 -1.78 -4.17 14.23
N ILE A 38 -2.49 -4.75 13.25
CA ILE A 38 -2.83 -4.10 11.99
C ILE A 38 -4.21 -3.48 12.13
N SER A 39 -4.30 -2.17 12.00
CA SER A 39 -5.56 -1.43 12.00
C SER A 39 -6.13 -1.34 10.58
N VAL A 40 -7.41 -1.65 10.41
CA VAL A 40 -8.14 -1.58 9.15
C VAL A 40 -9.37 -0.71 9.33
N GLY A 41 -9.63 0.22 8.41
CA GLY A 41 -10.81 1.07 8.46
C GLY A 41 -12.12 0.26 8.38
N ALA A 42 -13.11 0.66 9.14
CA ALA A 42 -14.42 -0.01 9.15
C ALA A 42 -15.10 0.07 7.76
N GLY A 43 -15.75 -1.03 7.36
CA GLY A 43 -16.53 -1.11 6.12
C GLY A 43 -15.74 -1.55 4.89
N ASP A 44 -14.44 -1.80 5.00
CA ASP A 44 -13.61 -2.31 3.91
C ASP A 44 -13.30 -3.80 4.10
N GLN A 45 -14.19 -4.64 3.57
CA GLN A 45 -14.05 -6.10 3.72
C GLN A 45 -12.80 -6.64 3.00
N VAL A 46 -12.44 -6.09 1.84
CA VAL A 46 -11.28 -6.56 1.07
C VAL A 46 -9.98 -6.32 1.84
N ARG A 47 -9.82 -5.13 2.41
CA ARG A 47 -8.66 -4.84 3.27
C ARG A 47 -8.64 -5.68 4.53
N LEU A 48 -9.80 -5.93 5.12
CA LEU A 48 -9.89 -6.80 6.30
C LEU A 48 -9.43 -8.23 5.97
N ASP A 49 -9.87 -8.80 4.86
CA ASP A 49 -9.48 -10.14 4.42
C ASP A 49 -7.96 -10.21 4.16
N ILE A 50 -7.39 -9.20 3.51
CA ILE A 50 -5.94 -9.11 3.28
C ILE A 50 -5.18 -9.02 4.62
N ALA A 51 -5.61 -8.18 5.54
CA ALA A 51 -4.96 -8.02 6.85
C ALA A 51 -5.02 -9.31 7.67
N GLN A 52 -6.15 -10.02 7.64
CA GLN A 52 -6.30 -11.31 8.32
C GLN A 52 -5.38 -12.38 7.73
N ALA A 53 -5.28 -12.45 6.41
CA ALA A 53 -4.35 -13.37 5.73
C ALA A 53 -2.90 -13.05 6.09
N ALA A 54 -2.50 -11.76 6.07
CA ALA A 54 -1.17 -11.32 6.46
C ALA A 54 -0.87 -11.67 7.93
N ALA A 55 -1.80 -11.40 8.84
CA ALA A 55 -1.64 -11.73 10.26
C ALA A 55 -1.48 -13.24 10.49
N GLN A 56 -2.22 -14.07 9.75
CA GLN A 56 -2.07 -15.53 9.82
C GLN A 56 -0.67 -15.96 9.35
N GLN A 57 -0.20 -15.46 8.21
CA GLN A 57 1.13 -15.80 7.68
C GLN A 57 2.26 -15.32 8.61
N LEU A 58 2.11 -14.16 9.24
CA LEU A 58 3.06 -13.65 10.23
C LEU A 58 3.12 -14.55 11.47
N LYS A 59 1.98 -15.07 11.94
CA LYS A 59 1.95 -16.07 13.04
C LYS A 59 2.66 -17.37 12.69
N GLU A 60 2.58 -17.83 11.45
CA GLU A 60 3.26 -19.03 10.98
C GLU A 60 4.80 -18.89 11.04
N VAL A 61 5.31 -17.68 10.97
CA VAL A 61 6.74 -17.37 11.12
C VAL A 61 7.10 -16.86 12.51
N GLY A 62 6.19 -16.95 13.48
CA GLY A 62 6.46 -16.64 14.88
C GLY A 62 6.32 -15.17 15.27
N ILE A 63 5.60 -14.37 14.51
CA ILE A 63 5.28 -12.97 14.84
C ILE A 63 3.82 -12.87 15.30
N ASP A 64 3.58 -12.38 16.53
CA ASP A 64 2.23 -12.28 17.10
C ASP A 64 1.48 -11.08 16.50
N CYS A 65 0.93 -11.27 15.31
CA CYS A 65 0.17 -10.26 14.61
C CYS A 65 -1.33 -10.45 14.79
N THR A 66 -2.04 -9.37 15.13
CA THR A 66 -3.51 -9.34 15.23
C THR A 66 -4.09 -8.23 14.34
N VAL A 67 -5.39 -8.29 14.08
CA VAL A 67 -6.11 -7.29 13.28
C VAL A 67 -7.19 -6.66 14.13
N GLU A 68 -7.32 -5.34 14.06
CA GLU A 68 -8.42 -4.59 14.65
C GLU A 68 -9.15 -3.75 13.61
N VAL A 69 -10.42 -3.47 13.87
CA VAL A 69 -11.27 -2.62 13.02
C VAL A 69 -11.85 -1.50 13.91
N PRO A 70 -11.08 -0.45 14.18
CA PRO A 70 -11.55 0.67 14.98
C PRO A 70 -12.63 1.45 14.25
N THR A 71 -13.51 2.11 15.00
CA THR A 71 -14.55 2.99 14.45
C THR A 71 -13.94 4.17 13.70
N GLU A 72 -12.84 4.69 14.22
CA GLU A 72 -12.02 5.72 13.60
C GLU A 72 -10.56 5.28 13.65
N VAL A 73 -9.85 5.43 12.54
CA VAL A 73 -8.43 5.07 12.44
C VAL A 73 -7.59 6.28 12.86
N ASP A 74 -6.81 6.13 13.92
CA ASP A 74 -5.80 7.11 14.31
C ASP A 74 -4.53 6.92 13.46
N TRP A 75 -4.44 7.60 12.33
CA TRP A 75 -3.35 7.45 11.35
C TRP A 75 -1.94 7.78 11.89
N GLY A 76 -1.84 8.41 13.03
CA GLY A 76 -0.54 8.73 13.66
C GLY A 76 -0.18 7.86 14.85
N GLY A 77 -1.13 7.13 15.44
CA GLY A 77 -0.97 6.47 16.72
C GLY A 77 -0.88 4.94 16.69
N GLN A 78 -1.14 4.29 15.54
CA GLN A 78 -1.10 2.84 15.48
C GLN A 78 0.27 2.28 15.07
N MET A 79 0.49 1.01 15.45
CA MET A 79 1.73 0.29 15.11
C MET A 79 1.82 -0.04 13.62
N ALA A 80 0.71 -0.48 13.03
CA ALA A 80 0.60 -0.78 11.61
C ALA A 80 -0.84 -0.53 11.14
N TYR A 81 -0.99 -0.20 9.86
CA TYR A 81 -2.29 -0.03 9.23
C TYR A 81 -2.25 -0.54 7.79
N LEU A 82 -3.39 -0.97 7.29
CA LEU A 82 -3.57 -1.34 5.90
C LEU A 82 -4.35 -0.24 5.18
N ILE A 83 -3.74 0.34 4.17
CA ILE A 83 -4.32 1.41 3.38
C ILE A 83 -4.16 1.12 1.88
N GLY A 84 -5.01 1.69 1.06
CA GLY A 84 -4.87 1.70 -0.40
C GLY A 84 -4.90 3.13 -0.92
N TRP A 85 -4.11 3.36 -1.94
CA TRP A 85 -4.10 4.60 -2.69
C TRP A 85 -4.68 4.33 -4.08
N GLY A 86 -5.59 5.17 -4.54
CA GLY A 86 -6.17 5.05 -5.87
C GLY A 86 -5.19 5.45 -6.97
N SER A 87 -5.59 5.20 -8.22
CA SER A 87 -4.82 5.61 -9.39
C SER A 87 -5.01 7.10 -9.67
N PRO A 88 -4.00 7.96 -9.47
CA PRO A 88 -4.08 9.37 -9.81
C PRO A 88 -3.95 9.59 -11.32
N PHE A 89 -4.41 10.74 -11.80
CA PHE A 89 -4.17 11.15 -13.19
C PHE A 89 -2.73 11.60 -13.44
N ASP A 90 -2.03 12.02 -12.39
CA ASP A 90 -0.61 12.37 -12.42
C ASP A 90 0.12 11.68 -11.27
N ALA A 91 1.31 11.16 -11.56
CA ALA A 91 2.13 10.46 -10.57
C ALA A 91 2.46 11.33 -9.35
N ASP A 92 2.60 12.65 -9.51
CA ASP A 92 2.89 13.59 -8.42
C ASP A 92 1.82 13.61 -7.34
N ASP A 93 0.55 13.40 -7.69
CA ASP A 93 -0.56 13.58 -6.75
C ASP A 93 -0.42 12.72 -5.48
N HIS A 94 -0.09 11.45 -5.63
CA HIS A 94 0.09 10.57 -4.47
C HIS A 94 1.55 10.48 -4.01
N THR A 95 2.51 10.41 -4.92
CA THR A 95 3.90 10.16 -4.53
C THR A 95 4.44 11.26 -3.62
N TYR A 96 4.23 12.52 -3.96
CA TYR A 96 4.75 13.63 -3.16
C TYR A 96 4.14 13.72 -1.76
N LYS A 97 2.82 13.59 -1.65
CA LYS A 97 2.14 13.73 -0.35
C LYS A 97 2.28 12.52 0.56
N VAL A 98 2.53 11.33 -0.02
CA VAL A 98 2.62 10.06 0.72
C VAL A 98 4.05 9.74 1.13
N PHE A 99 5.03 9.96 0.24
CA PHE A 99 6.42 9.55 0.46
C PHE A 99 7.35 10.70 0.83
N GLY A 100 6.97 11.95 0.56
CA GLY A 100 7.77 13.11 0.95
C GLY A 100 7.82 13.31 2.46
N THR A 101 8.98 13.69 2.97
CA THR A 101 9.19 13.99 4.40
C THR A 101 8.23 15.09 4.88
N ASP A 102 7.59 14.87 6.01
CA ASP A 102 6.63 15.80 6.65
C ASP A 102 5.44 16.20 5.77
N LYS A 103 5.07 15.38 4.78
CA LYS A 103 3.89 15.65 3.95
C LYS A 103 2.60 15.09 4.58
N GLY A 104 1.47 15.71 4.22
CA GLY A 104 0.21 15.53 4.93
C GLY A 104 -0.43 14.13 4.86
N ALA A 105 0.02 13.25 3.96
CA ALA A 105 -0.42 11.87 3.88
C ALA A 105 0.72 10.87 4.13
N ASN A 106 1.84 11.32 4.64
CA ASN A 106 2.95 10.48 5.10
C ASN A 106 2.67 9.97 6.52
N TYR A 107 1.76 9.01 6.63
CA TYR A 107 1.35 8.44 7.92
C TYR A 107 2.36 7.46 8.51
N SER A 108 3.36 7.02 7.72
CA SER A 108 4.44 6.14 8.18
C SER A 108 5.59 6.87 8.85
N SER A 109 5.57 8.20 8.88
CA SER A 109 6.71 9.03 9.31
C SER A 109 8.00 8.75 8.53
N TYR A 110 7.85 8.30 7.28
CA TYR A 110 8.97 8.01 6.40
C TYR A 110 9.76 9.28 6.07
N SER A 111 11.09 9.16 6.02
CA SER A 111 11.97 10.27 5.66
C SER A 111 13.21 9.74 4.97
N ASN A 112 13.39 10.12 3.72
CA ASN A 112 14.56 9.78 2.92
C ASN A 112 14.90 10.95 2.01
N ALA A 113 16.08 11.54 2.20
CA ALA A 113 16.50 12.76 1.49
C ALA A 113 16.63 12.57 -0.03
N LEU A 114 16.98 11.36 -0.51
CA LEU A 114 17.04 11.08 -1.94
C LEU A 114 15.64 10.96 -2.54
N VAL A 115 14.72 10.32 -1.82
CA VAL A 115 13.30 10.28 -2.21
C VAL A 115 12.73 11.69 -2.33
N ASP A 116 12.96 12.54 -1.32
CA ASP A 116 12.51 13.94 -1.36
C ASP A 116 13.08 14.69 -2.56
N GLN A 117 14.37 14.50 -2.84
CA GLN A 117 15.03 15.13 -4.00
C GLN A 117 14.37 14.69 -5.30
N TYR A 118 14.19 13.40 -5.54
CA TYR A 118 13.62 12.90 -6.80
C TYR A 118 12.17 13.32 -6.99
N LEU A 119 11.38 13.35 -5.92
CA LEU A 119 10.01 13.85 -5.97
C LEU A 119 9.94 15.34 -6.32
N ILE A 120 10.88 16.15 -5.81
CA ILE A 120 10.98 17.57 -6.17
C ILE A 120 11.41 17.73 -7.63
N GLU A 121 12.45 17.02 -8.09
CA GLU A 121 12.91 17.03 -9.48
C GLU A 121 11.78 16.69 -10.46
N ALA A 122 11.00 15.65 -10.17
CA ALA A 122 9.86 15.26 -10.98
C ALA A 122 8.77 16.34 -11.02
N ARG A 123 8.53 17.01 -9.89
CA ARG A 123 7.48 18.01 -9.72
C ARG A 123 7.80 19.34 -10.41
N GLU A 124 9.06 19.74 -10.40
CA GLU A 124 9.51 21.03 -10.95
C GLU A 124 9.70 21.01 -12.48
N SER A 125 9.67 19.84 -13.11
CA SER A 125 9.85 19.69 -14.55
C SER A 125 8.52 19.49 -15.27
N ALA A 126 8.37 20.19 -16.42
CA ALA A 126 7.32 19.93 -17.39
C ALA A 126 7.77 18.95 -18.49
N ASP A 127 9.06 18.60 -18.55
CA ASP A 127 9.60 17.65 -19.52
C ASP A 127 9.28 16.21 -19.09
N PRO A 128 8.51 15.45 -19.90
CA PRO A 128 8.14 14.08 -19.56
C PRO A 128 9.34 13.14 -19.35
N ALA A 129 10.45 13.35 -20.06
CA ALA A 129 11.63 12.51 -19.93
C ALA A 129 12.35 12.76 -18.61
N VAL A 130 12.49 14.01 -18.20
CA VAL A 130 13.06 14.37 -16.90
C VAL A 130 12.19 13.84 -15.77
N ARG A 131 10.86 13.95 -15.87
CA ARG A 131 9.92 13.41 -14.89
C ARG A 131 10.04 11.89 -14.78
N ALA A 132 10.07 11.19 -15.92
CA ALA A 132 10.21 9.74 -15.95
C ALA A 132 11.50 9.29 -15.25
N GLU A 133 12.64 9.90 -15.59
CA GLU A 133 13.93 9.58 -14.96
C GLU A 133 13.91 9.82 -13.43
N ALA A 134 13.31 10.91 -12.99
CA ALA A 134 13.19 11.20 -11.57
C ALA A 134 12.31 10.19 -10.83
N TYR A 135 11.16 9.78 -11.41
CA TYR A 135 10.33 8.73 -10.83
C TYR A 135 10.98 7.35 -10.86
N ASP A 136 11.79 7.02 -11.87
CA ASP A 136 12.56 5.77 -11.88
C ASP A 136 13.55 5.74 -10.71
N LYS A 137 14.32 6.81 -10.51
CA LYS A 137 15.23 6.94 -9.35
C LYS A 137 14.50 6.88 -8.01
N PHE A 138 13.34 7.54 -7.92
CA PHE A 138 12.47 7.47 -6.75
C PHE A 138 12.07 6.01 -6.43
N GLN A 139 11.60 5.26 -7.43
CA GLN A 139 11.20 3.86 -7.24
C GLN A 139 12.38 2.97 -6.85
N GLU A 140 13.55 3.17 -7.46
CA GLU A 140 14.78 2.43 -7.10
C GLU A 140 15.20 2.69 -5.65
N GLU A 141 15.10 3.93 -5.19
CA GLU A 141 15.46 4.29 -3.81
C GLU A 141 14.44 3.75 -2.81
N LEU A 142 13.15 3.88 -3.13
CA LEU A 142 12.07 3.34 -2.32
C LEU A 142 12.12 1.81 -2.19
N ALA A 143 12.64 1.10 -3.20
CA ALA A 143 12.83 -0.35 -3.14
C ALA A 143 13.97 -0.77 -2.19
N LYS A 144 14.94 0.11 -1.92
CA LYS A 144 16.03 -0.14 -0.97
C LYS A 144 15.63 0.20 0.47
N ASP A 145 14.80 1.21 0.63
CA ASP A 145 14.32 1.73 1.91
C ASP A 145 12.79 1.93 1.84
N PRO A 146 12.00 0.85 1.93
CA PRO A 146 10.57 0.90 1.67
C PRO A 146 9.78 1.59 2.80
N ALA A 147 9.00 2.60 2.45
CA ALA A 147 8.06 3.26 3.34
C ALA A 147 6.85 2.36 3.71
N PHE A 148 6.52 1.41 2.85
CA PHE A 148 5.40 0.48 2.98
C PHE A 148 5.78 -0.92 2.51
N THR A 149 5.11 -1.93 3.05
CA THR A 149 5.02 -3.25 2.42
C THR A 149 3.95 -3.19 1.34
N PHE A 150 4.36 -3.20 0.06
CA PHE A 150 3.44 -3.20 -1.08
C PHE A 150 2.90 -4.62 -1.28
N ILE A 151 1.59 -4.79 -1.12
CA ILE A 151 0.96 -6.13 -1.11
C ILE A 151 0.42 -6.49 -2.49
N CYS A 152 -0.53 -5.72 -3.01
CA CYS A 152 -1.15 -5.99 -4.31
C CYS A 152 -1.87 -4.76 -4.87
N TYR A 153 -2.19 -4.82 -6.15
CA TYR A 153 -3.20 -3.99 -6.76
C TYR A 153 -4.55 -4.71 -6.69
N ILE A 154 -5.59 -3.97 -6.35
CA ILE A 154 -6.96 -4.51 -6.28
C ILE A 154 -7.66 -4.20 -7.60
N ASP A 155 -8.21 -5.23 -8.24
CA ASP A 155 -9.01 -5.07 -9.43
C ASP A 155 -10.36 -4.41 -9.11
N ALA A 156 -10.78 -3.47 -9.97
CA ALA A 156 -12.13 -2.94 -9.93
C ALA A 156 -13.01 -3.71 -10.92
N ASN A 157 -13.97 -4.45 -10.41
CA ASN A 157 -14.87 -5.26 -11.22
C ASN A 157 -16.22 -4.55 -11.37
N TYR A 158 -16.63 -4.31 -12.61
CA TYR A 158 -17.92 -3.70 -12.94
C TYR A 158 -18.79 -4.69 -13.66
N VAL A 159 -20.03 -4.76 -13.26
CA VAL A 159 -21.07 -5.57 -13.91
C VAL A 159 -22.18 -4.65 -14.41
N ALA A 160 -22.48 -4.73 -15.68
CA ALA A 160 -23.54 -3.95 -16.30
C ALA A 160 -24.55 -4.86 -17.02
N ASN A 161 -25.80 -4.38 -17.15
CA ASN A 161 -26.78 -5.06 -17.97
C ASN A 161 -26.32 -5.03 -19.44
N SER A 162 -26.48 -6.14 -20.16
CA SER A 162 -26.07 -6.24 -21.56
C SER A 162 -26.79 -5.30 -22.51
N SER A 163 -27.91 -4.74 -22.10
CA SER A 163 -28.61 -3.69 -22.86
C SER A 163 -27.90 -2.32 -22.80
N ILE A 164 -26.97 -2.10 -21.89
CA ILE A 164 -26.20 -0.86 -21.81
C ILE A 164 -25.06 -0.94 -22.82
N GLN A 165 -25.04 0.02 -23.74
CA GLN A 165 -24.02 0.15 -24.78
C GLN A 165 -23.21 1.45 -24.59
N GLY A 166 -21.99 1.50 -25.14
CA GLY A 166 -21.11 2.66 -25.05
C GLY A 166 -20.20 2.68 -23.82
N ILE A 167 -20.21 1.64 -23.00
CA ILE A 167 -19.21 1.49 -21.93
C ILE A 167 -17.83 1.34 -22.58
N SER A 168 -16.92 2.26 -22.27
CA SER A 168 -15.56 2.19 -22.80
C SER A 168 -14.72 1.16 -22.06
N ALA A 169 -13.96 0.36 -22.83
CA ALA A 169 -12.93 -0.52 -22.27
C ALA A 169 -11.70 0.28 -21.80
N ASP A 170 -11.50 1.50 -22.32
CA ASP A 170 -10.40 2.42 -21.96
C ASP A 170 -10.74 3.23 -20.70
N THR A 171 -11.30 2.58 -19.71
CA THR A 171 -11.70 3.23 -18.47
C THR A 171 -10.50 3.72 -17.70
N VAL A 172 -10.42 5.02 -17.47
CA VAL A 172 -9.42 5.62 -16.59
C VAL A 172 -9.92 5.53 -15.14
N MET A 173 -9.20 4.80 -14.32
CA MET A 173 -9.47 4.71 -12.89
C MET A 173 -8.88 5.93 -12.19
N GLY A 174 -9.74 6.86 -11.76
CA GLY A 174 -9.35 7.93 -10.85
C GLY A 174 -9.45 7.51 -9.38
N HIS A 175 -8.74 8.18 -8.50
CA HIS A 175 -8.89 8.00 -7.06
C HIS A 175 -10.33 8.29 -6.63
N HIS A 176 -10.99 7.38 -5.94
CA HIS A 176 -12.44 7.42 -5.65
C HIS A 176 -13.33 7.60 -6.88
N GLY A 177 -12.88 7.19 -7.92
CA GLY A 177 -13.10 7.08 -9.32
C GLY A 177 -14.43 7.45 -9.89
N VAL A 178 -14.32 8.35 -10.84
CA VAL A 178 -15.30 8.40 -11.93
C VAL A 178 -15.34 7.04 -12.63
N GLY A 179 -14.18 6.34 -12.65
CA GLY A 179 -14.07 4.96 -13.12
C GLY A 179 -14.78 4.76 -14.43
N ILE A 180 -15.58 3.70 -14.48
CA ILE A 180 -16.39 3.34 -15.64
C ILE A 180 -17.36 4.45 -16.10
N PHE A 181 -17.75 5.37 -15.23
CA PHE A 181 -18.73 6.42 -15.53
C PHE A 181 -18.17 7.65 -16.25
N TRP A 182 -16.86 7.69 -16.54
CA TRP A 182 -16.23 8.86 -17.16
C TRP A 182 -16.88 9.29 -18.48
N ASN A 183 -17.44 8.33 -19.25
CA ASN A 183 -18.16 8.59 -20.52
C ASN A 183 -19.64 8.25 -20.43
N VAL A 184 -20.25 8.30 -19.26
CA VAL A 184 -21.67 7.93 -19.06
C VAL A 184 -22.64 8.71 -19.95
N ALA A 185 -22.28 9.91 -20.37
CA ALA A 185 -23.06 10.71 -21.29
C ALA A 185 -23.21 10.07 -22.70
N ASP A 186 -22.30 9.18 -23.08
CA ASP A 186 -22.28 8.47 -24.36
C ASP A 186 -23.02 7.13 -24.29
N TRP A 187 -23.46 6.72 -23.09
CA TRP A 187 -24.14 5.44 -22.92
C TRP A 187 -25.57 5.47 -23.45
N THR A 188 -25.98 4.35 -24.02
CA THR A 188 -27.34 4.16 -24.49
C THR A 188 -27.91 2.86 -23.96
N ILE A 189 -29.24 2.79 -23.86
CA ILE A 189 -29.94 1.55 -23.53
C ILE A 189 -30.49 0.97 -24.83
N GLY A 190 -29.95 -0.17 -25.23
CA GLY A 190 -30.48 -0.95 -26.36
C GLY A 190 -31.77 -1.68 -25.99
N ASN A 191 -32.58 -1.94 -26.99
CA ASN A 191 -33.79 -2.74 -26.82
C ASN A 191 -33.49 -4.24 -26.73
#